data_a15901f486dc72fcf9bd2f32eae9f15b
#
_entry.id   a15901f486dc72fcf9bd2f32eae9f15b
#
_cell.length_a   1.000
_cell.length_b   1.000
_cell.length_c   1.000
_cell.angle_alpha   90.00
_cell.angle_beta   90.00
_cell.angle_gamma   90.00
#
_symmetry.space_group_name_H-M   'P 1'
#
loop_
_entity.id
_entity.type
_entity.pdbx_description
1 polymer ?
#
loop_
_entity_poly.entity_id
_entity_poly.type
_entity_poly.pdbx_seq_one_letter_code
_entity_poly.pdbx_strand_id
1 'polypeptide(L)'
;AGMIDFALIPVQRRALRRPAEALAARGVPADAITLAGFGLGVLAVAALAFQLWPLALALILANRLCDGLDGAVARLTGPTDRGAFLDIALDFVFYALVPLGFAVADPGANALPAAVLIAAFVGTGSSFLAFAAVAAKHGRAAPAYPTKGIYYLGGLTEGFETIALFVAICLFPNLFPLLAYGFAAACALTTVLRWRQGWIAFGNRPQPAAHRTPDVAVGEARH
;
A
#
# COMPACT_ATOMS: atom_id res chain seq x y z
N ALA A 1 10.97 3.41 -5.17
CA ALA A 1 10.31 3.22 -6.44
C ALA A 1 11.29 2.60 -7.40
N GLY A 2 10.94 1.46 -7.96
CA GLY A 2 11.74 0.85 -9.00
C GLY A 2 11.90 1.85 -10.15
N MET A 3 12.90 1.66 -10.98
CA MET A 3 13.16 2.51 -12.14
C MET A 3 11.91 2.62 -13.05
N ILE A 4 11.06 1.61 -13.01
CA ILE A 4 9.79 1.50 -13.77
C ILE A 4 8.70 2.41 -13.18
N ASP A 5 8.52 2.46 -11.85
CA ASP A 5 7.54 3.34 -11.20
C ASP A 5 7.82 4.81 -11.52
N PHE A 6 9.10 5.20 -11.52
CA PHE A 6 9.48 6.59 -11.82
C PHE A 6 9.14 7.01 -13.26
N ALA A 7 9.21 6.06 -14.20
CA ALA A 7 8.85 6.30 -15.61
C ALA A 7 7.32 6.32 -15.84
N LEU A 8 6.55 5.54 -15.05
CA LEU A 8 5.10 5.40 -15.21
C LEU A 8 4.30 6.51 -14.54
N ILE A 9 4.80 7.08 -13.42
CA ILE A 9 4.11 8.16 -12.69
C ILE A 9 3.69 9.34 -13.58
N PRO A 10 4.53 9.91 -14.47
CA PRO A 10 4.13 11.02 -15.32
C PRO A 10 3.03 10.64 -16.32
N VAL A 11 3.10 9.42 -16.87
CA VAL A 11 2.12 8.90 -17.83
C VAL A 11 0.78 8.70 -17.14
N GLN A 12 0.77 8.05 -15.97
CA GLN A 12 -0.41 7.84 -15.16
C GLN A 12 -1.05 9.17 -14.75
N ARG A 13 -0.26 10.13 -14.27
CA ARG A 13 -0.75 11.48 -13.91
C ARG A 13 -1.41 12.18 -15.08
N ARG A 14 -0.83 12.08 -16.28
CA ARG A 14 -1.41 12.70 -17.48
C ARG A 14 -2.71 12.01 -17.89
N ALA A 15 -2.78 10.67 -17.85
CA ALA A 15 -3.95 9.90 -18.19
C ALA A 15 -5.12 10.12 -17.22
N LEU A 16 -4.84 10.19 -15.91
CA LEU A 16 -5.86 10.35 -14.88
C LEU A 16 -6.30 11.80 -14.66
N ARG A 17 -5.61 12.77 -15.22
CA ARG A 17 -5.87 14.19 -14.96
C ARG A 17 -7.29 14.61 -15.32
N ARG A 18 -7.73 14.33 -16.56
CA ARG A 18 -9.08 14.72 -17.02
C ARG A 18 -10.20 14.05 -16.22
N PRO A 19 -10.19 12.72 -15.99
CA PRO A 19 -11.16 12.06 -15.11
C PRO A 19 -11.17 12.64 -13.68
N ALA A 20 -10.00 12.92 -13.12
CA ALA A 20 -9.90 13.49 -11.77
C ALA A 20 -10.47 14.92 -11.70
N GLU A 21 -10.17 15.77 -12.69
CA GLU A 21 -10.75 17.12 -12.80
C GLU A 21 -12.30 17.05 -12.90
N ALA A 22 -12.85 16.11 -13.69
CA ALA A 22 -14.28 15.93 -13.83
C ALA A 22 -14.96 15.46 -12.53
N LEU A 23 -14.32 14.57 -11.77
CA LEU A 23 -14.82 14.09 -10.47
C LEU A 23 -14.74 15.19 -9.42
N ALA A 24 -13.63 15.91 -9.33
CA ALA A 24 -13.46 17.04 -8.43
C ALA A 24 -14.48 18.16 -8.71
N ALA A 25 -14.72 18.50 -9.97
CA ALA A 25 -15.72 19.49 -10.36
C ALA A 25 -17.15 19.10 -9.98
N ARG A 26 -17.42 17.79 -9.87
CA ARG A 26 -18.72 17.24 -9.39
C ARG A 26 -18.79 17.14 -7.87
N GLY A 27 -17.77 17.54 -7.14
CA GLY A 27 -17.70 17.46 -5.69
C GLY A 27 -17.55 16.04 -5.14
N VAL A 28 -17.08 15.07 -5.96
CA VAL A 28 -16.84 13.70 -5.50
C VAL A 28 -15.58 13.69 -4.62
N PRO A 29 -15.71 13.32 -3.32
CA PRO A 29 -14.56 13.30 -2.42
C PRO A 29 -13.64 12.12 -2.75
N ALA A 30 -12.32 12.30 -2.55
CA ALA A 30 -11.32 11.25 -2.77
C ALA A 30 -11.63 9.98 -1.96
N ASP A 31 -12.01 10.14 -0.68
CA ASP A 31 -12.37 9.02 0.21
C ASP A 31 -13.49 8.13 -0.35
N ALA A 32 -14.47 8.71 -1.06
CA ALA A 32 -15.55 7.92 -1.68
C ALA A 32 -15.02 7.06 -2.85
N ILE A 33 -14.03 7.56 -3.58
CA ILE A 33 -13.38 6.82 -4.66
C ILE A 33 -12.54 5.67 -4.07
N THR A 34 -11.80 5.92 -2.99
CA THR A 34 -11.04 4.91 -2.26
C THR A 34 -11.94 3.77 -1.77
N LEU A 35 -13.07 4.12 -1.13
CA LEU A 35 -14.04 3.13 -0.64
C LEU A 35 -14.72 2.35 -1.77
N ALA A 36 -15.08 3.01 -2.88
CA ALA A 36 -15.63 2.35 -4.06
C ALA A 36 -14.61 1.40 -4.69
N GLY A 37 -13.35 1.84 -4.80
CA GLY A 37 -12.24 1.01 -5.26
C GLY A 37 -12.05 -0.23 -4.38
N PHE A 38 -12.04 -0.07 -3.06
CA PHE A 38 -11.96 -1.20 -2.14
C PHE A 38 -13.13 -2.17 -2.31
N GLY A 39 -14.36 -1.66 -2.48
CA GLY A 39 -15.54 -2.49 -2.79
C GLY A 39 -15.34 -3.33 -4.06
N LEU A 40 -14.78 -2.74 -5.13
CA LEU A 40 -14.41 -3.48 -6.35
C LEU A 40 -13.35 -4.55 -6.05
N GLY A 41 -12.38 -4.25 -5.19
CA GLY A 41 -11.38 -5.21 -4.73
C GLY A 41 -11.99 -6.41 -4.00
N VAL A 42 -12.96 -6.18 -3.11
CA VAL A 42 -13.70 -7.26 -2.41
C VAL A 42 -14.49 -8.11 -3.41
N LEU A 43 -15.15 -7.50 -4.39
CA LEU A 43 -15.84 -8.21 -5.47
C LEU A 43 -14.86 -9.03 -6.33
N ALA A 44 -13.65 -8.51 -6.55
CA ALA A 44 -12.60 -9.26 -7.26
C ALA A 44 -12.22 -10.54 -6.49
N VAL A 45 -12.09 -10.45 -5.17
CA VAL A 45 -11.78 -11.63 -4.32
C VAL A 45 -12.90 -12.66 -4.37
N ALA A 46 -14.17 -12.22 -4.35
CA ALA A 46 -15.29 -13.13 -4.57
C ALA A 46 -15.23 -13.79 -5.96
N ALA A 47 -14.93 -13.03 -7.02
CA ALA A 47 -14.75 -13.57 -8.36
C ALA A 47 -13.60 -14.58 -8.42
N LEU A 48 -12.47 -14.36 -7.72
CA LEU A 48 -11.37 -15.31 -7.59
C LEU A 48 -11.84 -16.62 -6.92
N ALA A 49 -12.57 -16.52 -5.81
CA ALA A 49 -13.08 -17.68 -5.08
C ALA A 49 -14.00 -18.56 -5.93
N PHE A 50 -14.76 -17.95 -6.85
CA PHE A 50 -15.59 -18.65 -7.83
C PHE A 50 -14.87 -18.98 -9.15
N GLN A 51 -13.55 -18.80 -9.24
CA GLN A 51 -12.72 -19.08 -10.41
C GLN A 51 -13.12 -18.28 -11.67
N LEU A 52 -13.74 -17.12 -11.50
CA LEU A 52 -14.13 -16.20 -12.58
C LEU A 52 -12.93 -15.30 -12.96
N TRP A 53 -11.84 -15.89 -13.43
CA TRP A 53 -10.54 -15.23 -13.63
C TRP A 53 -10.60 -13.94 -14.46
N PRO A 54 -11.29 -13.88 -15.62
CA PRO A 54 -11.38 -12.63 -16.40
C PRO A 54 -12.12 -11.52 -15.65
N LEU A 55 -13.18 -11.86 -14.92
CA LEU A 55 -13.93 -10.90 -14.11
C LEU A 55 -13.07 -10.40 -12.93
N ALA A 56 -12.38 -11.32 -12.26
CA ALA A 56 -11.48 -10.97 -11.17
C ALA A 56 -10.39 -10.00 -11.64
N LEU A 57 -9.76 -10.28 -12.78
CA LEU A 57 -8.74 -9.41 -13.38
C LEU A 57 -9.32 -8.02 -13.70
N ALA A 58 -10.49 -7.93 -14.33
CA ALA A 58 -11.13 -6.66 -14.64
C ALA A 58 -11.42 -5.84 -13.37
N LEU A 59 -11.91 -6.50 -12.31
CA LEU A 59 -12.19 -5.86 -11.02
C LEU A 59 -10.92 -5.42 -10.28
N ILE A 60 -9.83 -6.19 -10.32
CA ILE A 60 -8.53 -5.81 -9.78
C ILE A 60 -8.00 -4.56 -10.49
N LEU A 61 -8.06 -4.53 -11.82
CA LEU A 61 -7.62 -3.37 -12.60
C LEU A 61 -8.50 -2.15 -12.34
N ALA A 62 -9.82 -2.32 -12.19
CA ALA A 62 -10.74 -1.25 -11.82
C ALA A 62 -10.45 -0.71 -10.41
N ASN A 63 -10.15 -1.59 -9.43
CA ASN A 63 -9.71 -1.18 -8.09
C ASN A 63 -8.43 -0.32 -8.18
N ARG A 64 -7.40 -0.74 -8.95
CA ARG A 64 -6.17 0.03 -9.13
C ARG A 64 -6.38 1.37 -9.87
N LEU A 65 -7.35 1.42 -10.76
CA LEU A 65 -7.75 2.67 -11.41
C LEU A 65 -8.38 3.66 -10.41
N CYS A 66 -9.24 3.16 -9.51
CA CYS A 66 -9.81 3.98 -8.43
C CYS A 66 -8.74 4.53 -7.51
N ASP A 67 -7.78 3.71 -7.09
CA ASP A 67 -6.61 4.07 -6.28
C ASP A 67 -5.78 5.21 -6.94
N GLY A 68 -5.52 5.12 -8.22
CA GLY A 68 -4.87 6.21 -8.95
C GLY A 68 -5.71 7.48 -9.05
N LEU A 69 -7.05 7.33 -9.15
CA LEU A 69 -7.99 8.44 -9.26
C LEU A 69 -8.19 9.18 -7.95
N ASP A 70 -8.30 8.48 -6.81
CA ASP A 70 -8.49 9.12 -5.50
C ASP A 70 -7.27 9.98 -5.14
N GLY A 71 -6.06 9.48 -5.35
CA GLY A 71 -4.85 10.28 -5.19
C GLY A 71 -4.78 11.47 -6.16
N ALA A 72 -5.30 11.33 -7.39
CA ALA A 72 -5.36 12.45 -8.33
C ALA A 72 -6.40 13.50 -7.89
N VAL A 73 -7.58 13.10 -7.41
CA VAL A 73 -8.61 13.99 -6.87
C VAL A 73 -8.12 14.65 -5.57
N ALA A 74 -7.51 13.90 -4.66
CA ALA A 74 -6.96 14.46 -3.42
C ALA A 74 -5.94 15.58 -3.68
N ARG A 75 -5.09 15.44 -4.71
CA ARG A 75 -4.15 16.50 -5.10
C ARG A 75 -4.83 17.77 -5.62
N LEU A 76 -6.03 17.67 -6.18
CA LEU A 76 -6.82 18.81 -6.67
C LEU A 76 -7.65 19.48 -5.57
N THR A 77 -8.18 18.69 -4.63
CA THR A 77 -9.12 19.17 -3.60
C THR A 77 -8.48 19.42 -2.24
N GLY A 78 -7.23 19.01 -2.06
CA GLY A 78 -6.48 19.03 -0.82
C GLY A 78 -6.44 17.64 -0.16
N PRO A 79 -5.23 17.07 0.06
CA PRO A 79 -5.06 15.79 0.74
C PRO A 79 -5.45 15.92 2.22
N THR A 80 -6.02 14.83 2.80
CA THR A 80 -6.40 14.76 4.22
C THR A 80 -5.69 13.58 4.90
N ASP A 81 -5.44 13.70 6.22
CA ASP A 81 -4.87 12.60 7.01
C ASP A 81 -5.79 11.37 7.02
N ARG A 82 -7.11 11.59 7.04
CA ARG A 82 -8.10 10.52 6.94
C ARG A 82 -8.01 9.77 5.61
N GLY A 83 -7.88 10.49 4.49
CA GLY A 83 -7.73 9.90 3.16
C GLY A 83 -6.45 9.08 3.07
N ALA A 84 -5.31 9.62 3.54
CA ALA A 84 -4.05 8.90 3.57
C ALA A 84 -4.10 7.64 4.45
N PHE A 85 -4.79 7.69 5.59
CA PHE A 85 -5.01 6.52 6.45
C PHE A 85 -5.84 5.45 5.75
N LEU A 86 -6.97 5.83 5.14
CA LEU A 86 -7.85 4.90 4.43
C LEU A 86 -7.13 4.22 3.27
N ASP A 87 -6.44 4.98 2.44
CA ASP A 87 -5.68 4.51 1.28
C ASP A 87 -4.69 3.42 1.70
N ILE A 88 -3.80 3.72 2.65
CA ILE A 88 -2.81 2.77 3.14
C ILE A 88 -3.46 1.53 3.77
N ALA A 89 -4.45 1.71 4.65
CA ALA A 89 -5.05 0.61 5.39
C ALA A 89 -5.80 -0.36 4.47
N LEU A 90 -6.58 0.18 3.51
CA LEU A 90 -7.39 -0.62 2.60
C LEU A 90 -6.53 -1.32 1.54
N ASP A 91 -5.43 -0.69 1.10
CA ASP A 91 -4.47 -1.33 0.19
C ASP A 91 -3.82 -2.56 0.81
N PHE A 92 -3.34 -2.47 2.06
CA PHE A 92 -2.75 -3.64 2.73
C PHE A 92 -3.75 -4.78 2.90
N VAL A 93 -5.01 -4.45 3.23
CA VAL A 93 -6.08 -5.46 3.32
C VAL A 93 -6.33 -6.09 1.95
N PHE A 94 -6.46 -5.27 0.89
CA PHE A 94 -6.69 -5.76 -0.47
C PHE A 94 -5.56 -6.69 -0.94
N TYR A 95 -4.30 -6.35 -0.70
CA TYR A 95 -3.16 -7.19 -1.07
C TYR A 95 -3.18 -8.55 -0.37
N ALA A 96 -3.63 -8.62 0.87
CA ALA A 96 -3.80 -9.88 1.58
C ALA A 96 -5.02 -10.69 1.10
N LEU A 97 -6.10 -10.01 0.70
CA LEU A 97 -7.33 -10.66 0.25
C LEU A 97 -7.18 -11.35 -1.11
N VAL A 98 -6.36 -10.84 -2.02
CA VAL A 98 -6.17 -11.47 -3.35
C VAL A 98 -5.62 -12.90 -3.24
N PRO A 99 -4.50 -13.18 -2.55
CA PRO A 99 -4.05 -14.56 -2.33
C PRO A 99 -5.08 -15.43 -1.59
N LEU A 100 -5.82 -14.84 -0.63
CA LEU A 100 -6.89 -15.54 0.07
C LEU A 100 -7.99 -16.02 -0.90
N GLY A 101 -8.36 -15.20 -1.92
CA GLY A 101 -9.30 -15.59 -2.96
C GLY A 101 -8.83 -16.84 -3.72
N PHE A 102 -7.53 -16.95 -4.04
CA PHE A 102 -6.95 -18.16 -4.66
C PHE A 102 -6.95 -19.36 -3.70
N ALA A 103 -6.71 -19.14 -2.39
CA ALA A 103 -6.78 -20.20 -1.40
C ALA A 103 -8.20 -20.79 -1.28
N VAL A 104 -9.23 -19.95 -1.36
CA VAL A 104 -10.64 -20.38 -1.34
C VAL A 104 -11.01 -21.08 -2.63
N ALA A 105 -10.50 -20.65 -3.79
CA ALA A 105 -10.77 -21.24 -5.10
C ALA A 105 -10.31 -22.71 -5.20
N ASP A 106 -9.13 -23.02 -4.65
CA ASP A 106 -8.57 -24.38 -4.56
C ASP A 106 -7.74 -24.50 -3.27
N PRO A 107 -8.35 -24.88 -2.15
CA PRO A 107 -7.62 -24.99 -0.89
C PRO A 107 -6.50 -26.03 -0.91
N GLY A 108 -6.66 -27.10 -1.67
CA GLY A 108 -5.67 -28.18 -1.75
C GLY A 108 -4.35 -27.73 -2.36
N ALA A 109 -4.41 -26.98 -3.46
CA ALA A 109 -3.23 -26.51 -4.15
C ALA A 109 -2.72 -25.15 -3.61
N ASN A 110 -3.62 -24.26 -3.20
CA ASN A 110 -3.32 -22.85 -3.03
C ASN A 110 -3.25 -22.36 -1.57
N ALA A 111 -3.78 -23.10 -0.60
CA ALA A 111 -3.85 -22.61 0.79
C ALA A 111 -2.47 -22.26 1.36
N LEU A 112 -1.49 -23.17 1.24
CA LEU A 112 -0.14 -22.92 1.76
C LEU A 112 0.61 -21.84 0.97
N PRO A 113 0.64 -21.83 -0.38
CA PRO A 113 1.23 -20.72 -1.13
C PRO A 113 0.62 -19.36 -0.79
N ALA A 114 -0.70 -19.29 -0.64
CA ALA A 114 -1.39 -18.05 -0.26
C ALA A 114 -1.00 -17.59 1.15
N ALA A 115 -0.96 -18.49 2.13
CA ALA A 115 -0.53 -18.18 3.49
C ALA A 115 0.91 -17.64 3.53
N VAL A 116 1.82 -18.26 2.78
CA VAL A 116 3.23 -17.80 2.68
C VAL A 116 3.31 -16.42 2.03
N LEU A 117 2.55 -16.18 0.95
CA LEU A 117 2.52 -14.87 0.28
C LEU A 117 1.93 -13.79 1.19
N ILE A 118 0.84 -14.07 1.92
CA ILE A 118 0.24 -13.14 2.89
C ILE A 118 1.24 -12.80 4.00
N ALA A 119 1.92 -13.81 4.55
CA ALA A 119 2.95 -13.58 5.57
C ALA A 119 4.09 -12.71 5.05
N ALA A 120 4.51 -12.89 3.79
CA ALA A 120 5.51 -12.07 3.14
C ALA A 120 5.03 -10.61 2.93
N PHE A 121 3.77 -10.40 2.57
CA PHE A 121 3.17 -9.06 2.50
C PHE A 121 3.11 -8.36 3.87
N VAL A 122 2.81 -9.10 4.94
CA VAL A 122 2.89 -8.57 6.31
C VAL A 122 4.33 -8.12 6.61
N GLY A 123 5.33 -8.90 6.24
CA GLY A 123 6.75 -8.55 6.42
C GLY A 123 7.12 -7.24 5.71
N THR A 124 6.77 -7.12 4.42
CA THR A 124 7.07 -5.89 3.65
C THR A 124 6.29 -4.69 4.16
N GLY A 125 5.00 -4.85 4.46
CA GLY A 125 4.12 -3.79 4.95
C GLY A 125 4.54 -3.29 6.33
N SER A 126 4.74 -4.19 7.28
CA SER A 126 5.15 -3.83 8.64
C SER A 126 6.52 -3.16 8.68
N SER A 127 7.48 -3.64 7.90
CA SER A 127 8.82 -3.01 7.82
C SER A 127 8.76 -1.59 7.25
N PHE A 128 7.90 -1.35 6.25
CA PHE A 128 7.67 -0.03 5.69
C PHE A 128 7.01 0.92 6.70
N LEU A 129 5.91 0.50 7.33
CA LEU A 129 5.18 1.33 8.30
C LEU A 129 6.00 1.60 9.55
N ALA A 130 6.75 0.61 10.06
CA ALA A 130 7.63 0.79 11.21
C ALA A 130 8.72 1.82 10.90
N PHE A 131 9.35 1.74 9.72
CA PHE A 131 10.35 2.73 9.31
C PHE A 131 9.73 4.13 9.21
N ALA A 132 8.56 4.28 8.57
CA ALA A 132 7.86 5.54 8.43
C ALA A 132 7.50 6.16 9.79
N ALA A 133 6.96 5.35 10.71
CA ALA A 133 6.60 5.78 12.06
C ALA A 133 7.80 6.28 12.88
N VAL A 134 8.94 5.55 12.82
CA VAL A 134 10.16 5.97 13.52
C VAL A 134 10.78 7.20 12.87
N ALA A 135 10.81 7.29 11.53
CA ALA A 135 11.31 8.46 10.81
C ALA A 135 10.52 9.73 11.15
N ALA A 136 9.18 9.64 11.26
CA ALA A 136 8.32 10.76 11.65
C ALA A 136 8.65 11.30 13.04
N LYS A 137 8.96 10.44 14.03
CA LYS A 137 9.39 10.87 15.39
C LYS A 137 10.66 11.72 15.38
N HIS A 138 11.51 11.56 14.38
CA HIS A 138 12.75 12.31 14.24
C HIS A 138 12.60 13.56 13.36
N GLY A 139 11.38 14.02 13.09
CA GLY A 139 11.10 15.20 12.26
C GLY A 139 11.51 15.01 10.79
N ARG A 140 11.79 13.77 10.40
CA ARG A 140 12.05 13.41 9.00
C ARG A 140 10.71 13.09 8.39
N ALA A 141 10.22 13.95 7.50
CA ALA A 141 9.10 13.59 6.67
C ALA A 141 9.40 12.23 6.04
N ALA A 142 8.57 11.23 6.28
CA ALA A 142 8.62 10.03 5.46
C ALA A 142 8.49 10.52 4.03
N PRO A 143 9.44 10.18 3.13
CA PRO A 143 9.37 10.68 1.77
C PRO A 143 8.14 10.05 1.13
N ALA A 144 7.06 10.79 1.13
CA ALA A 144 5.86 10.42 0.39
C ALA A 144 6.15 10.34 -1.12
N TYR A 145 7.22 10.97 -1.58
CA TYR A 145 7.82 10.82 -2.92
C TYR A 145 9.23 11.46 -2.91
N PRO A 146 10.22 10.89 -3.60
CA PRO A 146 11.56 11.39 -3.58
C PRO A 146 11.69 12.68 -4.41
N THR A 147 11.82 13.80 -3.74
CA THR A 147 12.63 14.89 -4.23
C THR A 147 13.98 14.76 -3.55
N LYS A 148 14.96 14.25 -4.30
CA LYS A 148 16.41 14.31 -4.07
C LYS A 148 16.87 14.34 -2.59
N GLY A 149 17.21 13.21 -2.03
CA GLY A 149 18.00 13.13 -0.78
C GLY A 149 17.74 11.91 0.09
N ILE A 150 18.47 10.86 -0.10
CA ILE A 150 19.14 9.96 0.86
C ILE A 150 18.34 8.82 1.52
N TYR A 151 17.03 8.74 1.61
CA TYR A 151 16.37 7.56 2.21
C TYR A 151 15.36 6.93 1.27
N TYR A 152 15.89 6.25 0.27
CA TYR A 152 15.10 5.42 -0.64
C TYR A 152 14.88 4.04 0.00
N LEU A 153 13.69 3.80 0.54
CA LEU A 153 13.23 2.48 0.94
C LEU A 153 12.71 1.68 -0.27
N GLY A 154 13.44 1.73 -1.38
CA GLY A 154 13.14 0.91 -2.54
C GLY A 154 13.28 -0.58 -2.19
N GLY A 155 12.29 -1.38 -2.58
CA GLY A 155 12.32 -2.83 -2.50
C GLY A 155 12.26 -3.44 -3.89
N LEU A 156 12.52 -4.74 -3.97
CA LEU A 156 12.29 -5.54 -5.20
C LEU A 156 10.80 -5.78 -5.45
N THR A 157 9.94 -5.53 -4.45
CA THR A 157 8.50 -5.77 -4.49
C THR A 157 7.79 -4.53 -4.01
N GLU A 158 7.40 -3.68 -4.96
CA GLU A 158 6.63 -2.47 -4.74
C GLU A 158 5.25 -2.58 -5.40
N GLY A 159 4.51 -1.47 -5.47
CA GLY A 159 3.14 -1.49 -5.98
C GLY A 159 3.02 -2.06 -7.39
N PHE A 160 3.89 -1.66 -8.30
CA PHE A 160 3.85 -2.13 -9.69
C PHE A 160 4.08 -3.64 -9.81
N GLU A 161 5.11 -4.17 -9.15
CA GLU A 161 5.46 -5.60 -9.17
C GLU A 161 4.34 -6.45 -8.57
N THR A 162 3.67 -5.94 -7.51
CA THR A 162 2.52 -6.62 -6.89
C THR A 162 1.33 -6.66 -7.85
N ILE A 163 1.05 -5.57 -8.55
CA ILE A 163 -0.03 -5.55 -9.56
C ILE A 163 0.32 -6.46 -10.74
N ALA A 164 1.58 -6.46 -11.19
CA ALA A 164 2.03 -7.38 -12.23
C ALA A 164 1.86 -8.84 -11.82
N LEU A 165 2.16 -9.18 -10.57
CA LEU A 165 1.86 -10.50 -10.02
C LEU A 165 0.35 -10.81 -10.10
N PHE A 166 -0.51 -9.88 -9.64
CA PHE A 166 -1.96 -10.11 -9.64
C PHE A 166 -2.52 -10.31 -11.05
N VAL A 167 -2.01 -9.58 -12.03
CA VAL A 167 -2.33 -9.82 -13.44
C VAL A 167 -1.86 -11.20 -13.88
N ALA A 168 -0.61 -11.56 -13.58
CA ALA A 168 -0.04 -12.84 -13.99
C ALA A 168 -0.80 -14.05 -13.42
N ILE A 169 -1.17 -14.02 -12.12
CA ILE A 169 -1.92 -15.11 -11.49
C ILE A 169 -3.36 -15.21 -11.99
N CYS A 170 -3.99 -14.10 -12.39
CA CYS A 170 -5.31 -14.15 -13.04
C CYS A 170 -5.25 -14.70 -14.47
N LEU A 171 -4.18 -14.41 -15.21
CA LEU A 171 -3.98 -14.93 -16.57
C LEU A 171 -3.54 -16.40 -16.59
N PHE A 172 -2.77 -16.81 -15.56
CA PHE A 172 -2.20 -18.15 -15.45
C PHE A 172 -2.50 -18.76 -14.08
N PRO A 173 -3.79 -19.01 -13.72
CA PRO A 173 -4.18 -19.41 -12.36
C PRO A 173 -3.52 -20.70 -11.88
N ASN A 174 -3.25 -21.63 -12.77
CA ASN A 174 -2.55 -22.89 -12.45
C ASN A 174 -1.10 -22.68 -12.00
N LEU A 175 -0.49 -21.52 -12.30
CA LEU A 175 0.85 -21.15 -11.85
C LEU A 175 0.85 -20.39 -10.52
N PHE A 176 -0.32 -20.19 -9.90
CA PHE A 176 -0.42 -19.46 -8.65
C PHE A 176 0.57 -19.95 -7.59
N PRO A 177 0.71 -21.26 -7.27
CA PRO A 177 1.64 -21.70 -6.24
C PRO A 177 3.10 -21.29 -6.53
N LEU A 178 3.53 -21.46 -7.78
CA LEU A 178 4.89 -21.10 -8.21
C LEU A 178 5.15 -19.60 -8.10
N LEU A 179 4.22 -18.80 -8.62
CA LEU A 179 4.32 -17.34 -8.63
C LEU A 179 4.24 -16.77 -7.20
N ALA A 180 3.37 -17.34 -6.35
CA ALA A 180 3.22 -16.95 -4.97
C ALA A 180 4.50 -17.20 -4.16
N TYR A 181 5.11 -18.38 -4.26
CA TYR A 181 6.38 -18.66 -3.58
C TYR A 181 7.54 -17.79 -4.11
N GLY A 182 7.63 -17.62 -5.44
CA GLY A 182 8.66 -16.78 -6.04
C GLY A 182 8.56 -15.32 -5.58
N PHE A 183 7.34 -14.78 -5.57
CA PHE A 183 7.11 -13.41 -5.12
C PHE A 183 7.29 -13.26 -3.59
N ALA A 184 6.87 -14.26 -2.81
CA ALA A 184 7.10 -14.27 -1.36
C ALA A 184 8.59 -14.26 -1.02
N ALA A 185 9.44 -14.98 -1.77
CA ALA A 185 10.89 -14.93 -1.59
C ALA A 185 11.46 -13.52 -1.88
N ALA A 186 10.99 -12.85 -2.94
CA ALA A 186 11.37 -11.47 -3.24
C ALA A 186 10.90 -10.49 -2.15
N CYS A 187 9.68 -10.67 -1.62
CA CYS A 187 9.17 -9.92 -0.46
C CYS A 187 10.01 -10.14 0.79
N ALA A 188 10.41 -11.36 1.09
CA ALA A 188 11.27 -11.68 2.23
C ALA A 188 12.63 -10.98 2.11
N LEU A 189 13.24 -11.01 0.92
CA LEU A 189 14.49 -10.28 0.65
C LEU A 189 14.31 -8.78 0.85
N THR A 190 13.23 -8.19 0.30
CA THR A 190 12.88 -6.78 0.50
C THR A 190 12.76 -6.44 1.98
N THR A 191 12.08 -7.29 2.76
CA THR A 191 11.90 -7.12 4.21
C THR A 191 13.23 -7.11 4.95
N VAL A 192 14.11 -8.08 4.67
CA VAL A 192 15.43 -8.16 5.30
C VAL A 192 16.30 -6.93 4.96
N LEU A 193 16.27 -6.49 3.70
CA LEU A 193 17.00 -5.28 3.28
C LEU A 193 16.46 -4.03 4.01
N ARG A 194 15.14 -3.90 4.19
CA ARG A 194 14.52 -2.81 4.94
C ARG A 194 14.86 -2.87 6.43
N TRP A 195 14.90 -4.04 7.05
CA TRP A 195 15.36 -4.20 8.43
C TRP A 195 16.80 -3.74 8.60
N ARG A 196 17.70 -4.15 7.68
CA ARG A 196 19.08 -3.67 7.69
C ARG A 196 19.17 -2.16 7.53
N GLN A 197 18.39 -1.57 6.62
CA GLN A 197 18.35 -0.11 6.42
C GLN A 197 17.86 0.60 7.68
N GLY A 198 16.78 0.12 8.29
CA GLY A 198 16.24 0.67 9.54
C GLY A 198 17.24 0.58 10.69
N TRP A 199 17.89 -0.58 10.83
CA TRP A 199 18.94 -0.78 11.84
C TRP A 199 20.06 0.25 11.72
N ILE A 200 20.55 0.49 10.51
CA ILE A 200 21.61 1.48 10.25
C ILE A 200 21.10 2.92 10.45
N ALA A 201 19.90 3.22 9.95
CA ALA A 201 19.35 4.57 9.98
C ALA A 201 19.01 5.06 11.38
N PHE A 202 18.57 4.15 12.26
CA PHE A 202 18.11 4.47 13.61
C PHE A 202 19.08 4.02 14.72
N GLY A 203 20.21 3.39 14.36
CA GLY A 203 21.22 2.92 15.32
C GLY A 203 21.74 4.06 16.20
N ASN A 204 21.78 3.81 17.52
CA ASN A 204 22.38 4.65 18.57
C ASN A 204 21.95 6.13 18.63
N ARG A 205 20.76 6.48 18.16
CA ARG A 205 20.24 7.85 18.32
C ARG A 205 19.36 7.95 19.56
N PRO A 206 19.68 8.89 20.48
CA PRO A 206 18.78 9.19 21.60
C PRO A 206 17.39 9.58 21.07
N GLN A 207 16.34 9.13 21.72
CA GLN A 207 14.99 9.61 21.41
C GLN A 207 14.94 11.13 21.65
N PRO A 208 14.26 11.91 20.78
CA PRO A 208 13.95 13.30 21.09
C PRO A 208 13.25 13.34 22.45
N ALA A 209 13.68 14.25 23.33
CA ALA A 209 13.03 14.43 24.62
C ALA A 209 11.53 14.62 24.39
N ALA A 210 10.70 13.79 25.03
CA ALA A 210 9.26 13.98 24.99
C ALA A 210 8.98 15.43 25.40
N HIS A 211 8.20 16.17 24.61
CA HIS A 211 7.70 17.48 24.98
C HIS A 211 7.02 17.31 26.34
N ARG A 212 7.71 17.70 27.42
CA ARG A 212 7.05 17.88 28.70
C ARG A 212 6.03 18.98 28.45
N THR A 213 4.76 18.63 28.48
CA THR A 213 3.69 19.62 28.68
C THR A 213 4.10 20.42 29.90
N PRO A 214 4.17 21.77 29.82
CA PRO A 214 4.40 22.55 31.02
C PRO A 214 3.32 22.15 32.02
N ASP A 215 3.74 21.77 33.25
CA ASP A 215 2.82 21.59 34.38
C ASP A 215 1.96 22.83 34.44
N VAL A 216 0.68 22.70 34.12
CA VAL A 216 -0.32 23.71 34.38
C VAL A 216 -0.35 23.79 35.91
N ALA A 217 0.35 24.78 36.46
CA ALA A 217 0.28 25.11 37.86
C ALA A 217 -1.19 25.32 38.22
N VAL A 218 -1.77 24.31 38.87
CA VAL A 218 -3.08 24.45 39.52
C VAL A 218 -2.86 25.46 40.62
N GLY A 219 -3.20 26.72 40.33
CA GLY A 219 -3.19 27.79 41.30
C GLY A 219 -4.14 27.42 42.45
N GLU A 220 -3.57 27.15 43.61
CA GLU A 220 -4.31 27.14 44.86
C GLU A 220 -4.97 28.51 45.03
N ALA A 221 -6.26 28.61 44.73
CA ALA A 221 -7.10 29.67 45.22
C ALA A 221 -7.44 29.34 46.68
N ARG A 222 -6.63 29.87 47.59
CA ARG A 222 -7.05 30.10 48.99
C ARG A 222 -8.02 31.28 48.98
N HIS A 223 -9.25 31.04 49.34
CA HIS A 223 -10.07 31.90 50.23
C HIS A 223 -11.28 31.13 50.75
#